data_02cdca6b075f13cc8da218f03c92826a
#
_entry.id   02cdca6b075f13cc8da218f03c92826a
#
_cell.length_a   1.000
_cell.length_b   1.000
_cell.length_c   1.000
_cell.angle_alpha   90.00
_cell.angle_beta   90.00
_cell.angle_gamma   90.00
#
_symmetry.space_group_name_H-M   'P 1'
#
loop_
_entity.id
_entity.type
_entity.pdbx_description
1 polymer ?
#
loop_
_entity_poly.entity_id
_entity_poly.type
_entity_poly.pdbx_seq_one_letter_code
_entity_poly.pdbx_strand_id
1 'polypeptide(L)'
;GSENTLGRQSRSTVYVGTRIVGALLMIAISVGVALPAASWLGSGGTRVVGRDLVEPPLDIQDYPSPMASFRHYTTDLKDETLLTVSDLPENQRVRIAAMDVYNGTTFGMSETRGDGHTGYIPVETTIPGREAGGEAVEVSTIGMSGPWVPVLGTPSQIAFSGADADAQKDGLFFDLWSNAALTTGPAGTMTYSVEATFTDPVRDEDLESLAVVPNTVRDTNVPEGIATKTSELTQNATTSLAAARAIEHYLSTNGFYLNENTQFSRPGVRTDRLERMLSGDENLIGDDQQYTALMALMLHQMGINARVVMGAYPEGGSQGGPASLRGSDIRAWVEVEFEGGIWAVFDPTPPRD
;
A
#
# COMPACT_ATOMS: atom_id res chain seq x y z
N GLY A 1 -89.79 -20.42 -39.53
CA GLY A 1 -88.91 -19.33 -39.40
C GLY A 1 -87.45 -19.77 -39.44
N SER A 2 -86.89 -19.93 -40.59
CA SER A 2 -85.50 -20.18 -40.79
C SER A 2 -84.91 -18.89 -41.33
N GLU A 3 -83.96 -18.29 -40.61
CA GLU A 3 -82.93 -17.41 -41.08
C GLU A 3 -82.08 -16.90 -39.92
N ASN A 4 -80.80 -17.24 -39.89
CA ASN A 4 -79.71 -16.51 -39.27
C ASN A 4 -78.66 -17.46 -38.69
N THR A 5 -78.01 -18.25 -39.54
CA THR A 5 -76.80 -19.01 -39.13
C THR A 5 -75.60 -18.92 -40.04
N LEU A 6 -75.59 -18.05 -41.06
CA LEU A 6 -74.50 -17.96 -42.05
C LEU A 6 -73.53 -16.75 -41.86
N GLY A 7 -73.82 -15.85 -40.89
CA GLY A 7 -72.97 -14.63 -40.73
C GLY A 7 -71.84 -14.70 -39.72
N ARG A 8 -71.72 -15.79 -38.91
CA ARG A 8 -70.82 -15.83 -37.77
C ARG A 8 -69.52 -16.63 -37.98
N GLN A 9 -69.45 -17.45 -39.04
CA GLN A 9 -68.24 -18.24 -39.32
C GLN A 9 -67.17 -17.53 -40.14
N SER A 10 -67.54 -16.52 -40.93
CA SER A 10 -66.60 -15.80 -41.82
C SER A 10 -65.70 -14.82 -41.08
N ARG A 11 -66.11 -14.24 -39.96
CA ARG A 11 -65.30 -13.29 -39.18
C ARG A 11 -64.20 -13.93 -38.32
N SER A 12 -64.40 -15.18 -37.88
CA SER A 12 -63.41 -15.85 -37.04
C SER A 12 -62.19 -16.36 -37.83
N THR A 13 -62.41 -16.79 -39.07
CA THR A 13 -61.36 -17.32 -39.96
C THR A 13 -60.41 -16.22 -40.47
N VAL A 14 -60.94 -15.03 -40.75
CA VAL A 14 -60.11 -13.87 -41.11
C VAL A 14 -59.27 -13.37 -39.96
N TYR A 15 -59.79 -13.38 -38.74
CA TYR A 15 -59.07 -12.96 -37.55
C TYR A 15 -57.94 -13.92 -37.14
N VAL A 16 -58.14 -15.21 -37.33
CA VAL A 16 -57.07 -16.21 -37.09
C VAL A 16 -56.02 -16.15 -38.17
N GLY A 17 -56.42 -15.97 -39.43
CA GLY A 17 -55.49 -15.82 -40.55
C GLY A 17 -54.55 -14.60 -40.43
N THR A 18 -55.11 -13.44 -40.04
CA THR A 18 -54.28 -12.23 -39.80
C THR A 18 -53.30 -12.34 -38.64
N ARG A 19 -53.65 -13.07 -37.59
CA ARG A 19 -52.74 -13.34 -36.44
C ARG A 19 -51.62 -14.29 -36.82
N ILE A 20 -51.91 -15.33 -37.59
CA ILE A 20 -50.91 -16.30 -38.06
C ILE A 20 -49.92 -15.61 -39.03
N VAL A 21 -50.41 -14.80 -39.98
CA VAL A 21 -49.59 -14.05 -40.93
C VAL A 21 -48.70 -13.01 -40.17
N GLY A 22 -49.26 -12.32 -39.15
CA GLY A 22 -48.53 -11.40 -38.31
C GLY A 22 -47.40 -12.07 -37.49
N ALA A 23 -47.72 -13.26 -36.94
CA ALA A 23 -46.70 -14.03 -36.19
C ALA A 23 -45.58 -14.57 -37.09
N LEU A 24 -45.90 -15.05 -38.29
CA LEU A 24 -44.90 -15.50 -39.26
C LEU A 24 -44.03 -14.36 -39.79
N LEU A 25 -44.61 -13.16 -39.96
CA LEU A 25 -43.85 -11.97 -40.36
C LEU A 25 -42.90 -11.51 -39.29
N MET A 26 -43.30 -11.55 -38.02
CA MET A 26 -42.42 -11.23 -36.86
C MET A 26 -41.27 -12.24 -36.72
N ILE A 27 -41.53 -13.52 -36.93
CA ILE A 27 -40.51 -14.56 -36.91
C ILE A 27 -39.55 -14.38 -38.10
N ALA A 28 -40.04 -14.04 -39.29
CA ALA A 28 -39.21 -13.80 -40.47
C ALA A 28 -38.29 -12.57 -40.29
N ILE A 29 -38.81 -11.49 -39.66
CA ILE A 29 -38.03 -10.28 -39.38
C ILE A 29 -36.97 -10.60 -38.29
N SER A 30 -37.30 -11.34 -37.25
CA SER A 30 -36.34 -11.70 -36.20
C SER A 30 -35.24 -12.64 -36.73
N VAL A 31 -35.54 -13.56 -37.62
CA VAL A 31 -34.54 -14.45 -38.25
C VAL A 31 -33.73 -13.67 -39.32
N GLY A 32 -34.37 -12.77 -40.06
CA GLY A 32 -33.72 -11.95 -41.09
C GLY A 32 -32.72 -10.94 -40.53
N VAL A 33 -32.91 -10.47 -39.27
CA VAL A 33 -31.98 -9.58 -38.59
C VAL A 33 -30.93 -10.37 -37.78
N ALA A 34 -31.31 -11.53 -37.23
CA ALA A 34 -30.39 -12.33 -36.41
C ALA A 34 -29.28 -13.02 -37.23
N LEU A 35 -29.55 -13.43 -38.48
CA LEU A 35 -28.56 -14.13 -39.31
C LEU A 35 -27.40 -13.22 -39.76
N PRO A 36 -27.60 -12.00 -40.25
CA PRO A 36 -26.48 -11.10 -40.59
C PRO A 36 -25.77 -10.58 -39.36
N ALA A 37 -26.47 -10.39 -38.22
CA ALA A 37 -25.82 -10.03 -36.95
C ALA A 37 -24.94 -11.17 -36.41
N ALA A 38 -25.40 -12.42 -36.52
CA ALA A 38 -24.62 -13.58 -36.09
C ALA A 38 -23.41 -13.83 -37.03
N SER A 39 -23.51 -13.57 -38.33
CA SER A 39 -22.39 -13.69 -39.25
C SER A 39 -21.36 -12.55 -39.09
N TRP A 40 -21.82 -11.37 -38.70
CA TRP A 40 -20.93 -10.23 -38.40
C TRP A 40 -20.20 -10.40 -37.04
N LEU A 41 -20.85 -11.03 -36.08
CA LEU A 41 -20.24 -11.40 -34.77
C LEU A 41 -19.41 -12.67 -34.83
N GLY A 42 -19.60 -13.51 -35.85
CA GLY A 42 -18.92 -14.80 -36.01
C GLY A 42 -17.70 -14.80 -36.95
N SER A 43 -17.42 -13.70 -37.67
CA SER A 43 -16.28 -13.65 -38.57
C SER A 43 -15.01 -13.19 -37.88
N GLY A 44 -14.30 -14.14 -37.27
CA GLY A 44 -12.83 -14.03 -37.05
C GLY A 44 -12.34 -13.11 -35.96
N GLY A 45 -13.18 -12.65 -35.05
CA GLY A 45 -12.73 -12.02 -33.80
C GLY A 45 -12.62 -13.07 -32.72
N THR A 46 -11.47 -13.23 -32.08
CA THR A 46 -11.36 -13.85 -30.76
C THR A 46 -12.51 -13.29 -29.91
N ARG A 47 -13.29 -14.18 -29.32
CA ARG A 47 -14.40 -13.82 -28.44
C ARG A 47 -13.78 -13.08 -27.24
N VAL A 48 -13.71 -11.76 -27.31
CA VAL A 48 -13.30 -10.92 -26.18
C VAL A 48 -14.41 -11.07 -25.16
N VAL A 49 -14.19 -11.93 -24.18
CA VAL A 49 -15.07 -12.06 -23.03
C VAL A 49 -14.89 -10.75 -22.29
N GLY A 50 -15.98 -10.00 -22.06
CA GLY A 50 -15.92 -8.70 -21.35
C GLY A 50 -15.29 -8.76 -19.94
N ARG A 51 -15.02 -9.97 -19.45
CA ARG A 51 -14.20 -10.26 -18.27
C ARG A 51 -12.70 -9.97 -18.48
N ASP A 52 -12.21 -10.07 -19.72
CA ASP A 52 -10.80 -9.86 -20.07
C ASP A 52 -10.49 -8.36 -20.30
N LEU A 53 -11.52 -7.50 -20.26
CA LEU A 53 -11.41 -6.05 -20.41
C LEU A 53 -11.49 -5.27 -19.10
N VAL A 54 -11.79 -5.94 -17.99
CA VAL A 54 -11.77 -5.35 -16.65
C VAL A 54 -10.66 -6.07 -15.90
N GLU A 55 -9.49 -5.45 -15.83
CA GLU A 55 -8.48 -5.89 -14.88
C GLU A 55 -9.14 -5.89 -13.50
N PRO A 56 -9.10 -7.02 -12.76
CA PRO A 56 -9.63 -7.03 -11.41
C PRO A 56 -8.89 -5.93 -10.62
N PRO A 57 -9.57 -5.21 -9.74
CA PRO A 57 -8.90 -4.23 -8.88
C PRO A 57 -7.79 -4.95 -8.12
N LEU A 58 -6.66 -4.26 -7.96
CA LEU A 58 -5.53 -4.79 -7.20
C LEU A 58 -5.99 -5.12 -5.77
N ASP A 59 -5.85 -6.38 -5.38
CA ASP A 59 -6.00 -6.79 -3.99
C ASP A 59 -4.62 -6.78 -3.33
N ILE A 60 -4.38 -5.79 -2.50
CA ILE A 60 -3.10 -5.65 -1.80
C ILE A 60 -2.84 -6.78 -0.81
N GLN A 61 -3.87 -7.50 -0.36
CA GLN A 61 -3.77 -8.64 0.54
C GLN A 61 -3.19 -9.88 -0.15
N ASP A 62 -3.19 -9.93 -1.48
CA ASP A 62 -2.52 -11.00 -2.24
C ASP A 62 -0.99 -10.94 -2.12
N TYR A 63 -0.44 -9.81 -1.66
CA TYR A 63 1.00 -9.63 -1.49
C TYR A 63 1.41 -9.77 -0.02
N PRO A 64 2.49 -10.50 0.26
CA PRO A 64 3.01 -10.60 1.62
C PRO A 64 3.43 -9.21 2.12
N SER A 65 3.28 -8.98 3.43
CA SER A 65 3.76 -7.75 4.05
C SER A 65 5.24 -7.50 3.69
N PRO A 66 5.60 -6.27 3.30
CA PRO A 66 7.00 -5.91 3.01
C PRO A 66 7.94 -6.22 4.19
N MET A 67 7.43 -6.13 5.42
CA MET A 67 8.18 -6.49 6.62
C MET A 67 8.60 -7.95 6.68
N ALA A 68 7.96 -8.86 5.95
CA ALA A 68 8.35 -10.27 5.90
C ALA A 68 9.77 -10.46 5.33
N SER A 69 10.19 -9.58 4.43
CA SER A 69 11.53 -9.61 3.81
C SER A 69 12.58 -8.80 4.58
N PHE A 70 12.20 -8.08 5.63
CA PHE A 70 13.09 -7.14 6.33
C PHE A 70 14.38 -7.82 6.79
N ARG A 71 14.26 -8.91 7.54
CA ARG A 71 15.42 -9.59 8.12
C ARG A 71 16.28 -10.29 7.05
N HIS A 72 15.68 -10.76 5.98
CA HIS A 72 16.44 -11.27 4.83
C HIS A 72 17.38 -10.19 4.26
N TYR A 73 16.90 -8.96 4.13
CA TYR A 73 17.76 -7.86 3.68
C TYR A 73 18.84 -7.54 4.70
N THR A 74 18.46 -7.35 5.97
CA THR A 74 19.38 -6.84 7.00
C THR A 74 20.36 -7.87 7.55
N THR A 75 20.19 -9.16 7.22
CA THR A 75 21.10 -10.25 7.62
C THR A 75 21.74 -10.93 6.42
N ASP A 76 20.94 -11.57 5.56
CA ASP A 76 21.47 -12.40 4.47
C ASP A 76 22.09 -11.54 3.36
N LEU A 77 21.49 -10.40 3.07
CA LEU A 77 21.91 -9.45 2.04
C LEU A 77 22.53 -8.17 2.60
N LYS A 78 22.97 -8.17 3.87
CA LYS A 78 23.41 -6.96 4.58
C LYS A 78 24.50 -6.18 3.84
N ASP A 79 25.40 -6.88 3.16
CA ASP A 79 26.55 -6.29 2.45
C ASP A 79 26.28 -6.09 0.94
N GLU A 80 25.13 -6.59 0.44
CA GLU A 80 24.75 -6.48 -0.96
C GLU A 80 24.07 -5.14 -1.25
N THR A 81 24.42 -4.51 -2.37
CA THR A 81 23.73 -3.31 -2.84
C THR A 81 22.34 -3.69 -3.37
N LEU A 82 21.30 -3.17 -2.77
CA LEU A 82 19.90 -3.40 -3.16
C LEU A 82 19.29 -2.24 -3.94
N LEU A 83 19.77 -1.03 -3.69
CA LEU A 83 19.27 0.21 -4.27
C LEU A 83 20.43 1.13 -4.62
N THR A 84 20.37 1.76 -5.79
CA THR A 84 21.19 2.92 -6.12
C THR A 84 20.31 4.11 -6.46
N VAL A 85 20.73 5.28 -6.00
CA VAL A 85 20.03 6.54 -6.19
C VAL A 85 21.04 7.54 -6.74
N SER A 86 20.73 8.18 -7.87
CA SER A 86 21.66 9.11 -8.52
C SER A 86 21.95 10.36 -7.68
N ASP A 87 20.95 10.79 -6.94
CA ASP A 87 21.06 11.88 -5.96
C ASP A 87 20.00 11.66 -4.86
N LEU A 88 20.46 11.30 -3.66
CA LEU A 88 19.61 11.20 -2.48
C LEU A 88 19.76 12.50 -1.68
N PRO A 89 18.79 13.43 -1.70
CA PRO A 89 18.95 14.71 -1.04
C PRO A 89 19.20 14.58 0.47
N GLU A 90 19.79 15.60 1.05
CA GLU A 90 20.09 15.63 2.50
C GLU A 90 18.83 15.38 3.33
N ASN A 91 18.96 14.59 4.38
CA ASN A 91 17.88 14.19 5.29
C ASN A 91 16.71 13.45 4.63
N GLN A 92 16.80 13.05 3.37
CA GLN A 92 15.77 12.27 2.71
C GLN A 92 15.97 10.77 2.90
N ARG A 93 14.88 10.02 2.77
CA ARG A 93 14.80 8.58 2.92
C ARG A 93 14.13 7.98 1.68
N VAL A 94 14.58 6.80 1.27
CA VAL A 94 13.87 6.02 0.25
C VAL A 94 12.76 5.22 0.95
N ARG A 95 11.52 5.37 0.49
CA ARG A 95 10.35 4.62 0.97
C ARG A 95 10.14 3.41 0.09
N ILE A 96 10.01 2.23 0.68
CA ILE A 96 9.66 0.99 -0.01
C ILE A 96 8.15 0.75 0.11
N ALA A 97 7.62 0.78 1.32
CA ALA A 97 6.19 0.61 1.58
C ALA A 97 5.79 1.18 2.94
N ALA A 98 4.49 1.41 3.13
CA ALA A 98 3.93 1.79 4.43
C ALA A 98 2.76 0.87 4.78
N MET A 99 2.65 0.54 6.06
CA MET A 99 1.70 -0.40 6.62
C MET A 99 0.99 0.25 7.80
N ASP A 100 -0.33 0.11 7.88
CA ASP A 100 -1.15 0.84 8.84
C ASP A 100 -2.06 -0.03 9.70
N VAL A 101 -2.12 -1.33 9.46
CA VAL A 101 -3.00 -2.24 10.20
C VAL A 101 -2.27 -3.48 10.69
N TYR A 102 -2.50 -3.84 11.94
CA TYR A 102 -1.95 -5.04 12.57
C TYR A 102 -2.99 -6.16 12.65
N ASN A 103 -2.60 -7.39 12.32
CA ASN A 103 -3.49 -8.56 12.31
C ASN A 103 -3.13 -9.65 13.35
N GLY A 104 -2.22 -9.38 14.27
CA GLY A 104 -1.70 -10.35 15.24
C GLY A 104 -0.47 -11.12 14.75
N THR A 105 -0.12 -11.01 13.50
CA THR A 105 1.02 -11.71 12.90
C THR A 105 2.01 -10.73 12.26
N THR A 106 1.50 -9.70 11.60
CA THR A 106 2.28 -8.69 10.89
C THR A 106 1.52 -7.37 10.79
N PHE A 107 2.24 -6.30 10.48
CA PHE A 107 1.66 -5.10 9.92
C PHE A 107 1.44 -5.29 8.41
N GLY A 108 0.29 -4.86 7.93
CA GLY A 108 -0.09 -4.87 6.53
C GLY A 108 -0.70 -3.53 6.11
N MET A 109 -1.21 -3.48 4.90
CA MET A 109 -1.91 -2.33 4.35
C MET A 109 -3.41 -2.56 4.45
N SER A 110 -4.17 -1.57 4.95
CA SER A 110 -5.61 -1.62 4.97
C SER A 110 -6.18 -1.43 3.56
N GLU A 111 -7.21 -2.21 3.21
CA GLU A 111 -7.91 -2.06 1.92
C GLU A 111 -8.74 -0.79 1.86
N THR A 112 -9.38 -0.46 2.97
CA THR A 112 -10.25 0.71 3.09
C THR A 112 -10.00 1.41 4.41
N ARG A 113 -9.97 2.72 4.36
CA ARG A 113 -9.89 3.58 5.54
C ARG A 113 -11.22 4.29 5.74
N GLY A 114 -11.52 4.61 6.98
CA GLY A 114 -12.76 5.30 7.35
C GLY A 114 -12.91 6.73 6.76
N ASP A 115 -11.84 7.29 6.22
CA ASP A 115 -11.79 8.58 5.53
C ASP A 115 -12.16 8.51 4.04
N GLY A 116 -12.51 7.33 3.53
CA GLY A 116 -12.87 7.10 2.13
C GLY A 116 -11.67 6.90 1.19
N HIS A 117 -10.49 6.67 1.75
CA HIS A 117 -9.29 6.35 0.96
C HIS A 117 -9.49 5.06 0.16
N THR A 118 -9.04 5.07 -1.11
CA THR A 118 -9.26 3.97 -2.06
C THR A 118 -8.07 3.01 -2.22
N GLY A 119 -6.98 3.23 -1.46
CA GLY A 119 -5.77 2.40 -1.55
C GLY A 119 -4.99 2.63 -2.84
N TYR A 120 -4.33 1.59 -3.32
CA TYR A 120 -3.52 1.64 -4.52
C TYR A 120 -4.38 1.80 -5.78
N ILE A 121 -4.16 2.86 -6.53
CA ILE A 121 -4.80 3.15 -7.80
C ILE A 121 -3.83 2.93 -8.97
N PRO A 122 -4.28 2.46 -10.15
CA PRO A 122 -3.43 2.35 -11.31
C PRO A 122 -3.00 3.74 -11.78
N VAL A 123 -1.72 3.87 -12.10
CA VAL A 123 -1.14 5.08 -12.69
C VAL A 123 -0.24 4.71 -13.85
N GLU A 124 -0.13 5.56 -14.87
CA GLU A 124 0.78 5.30 -15.98
C GLU A 124 2.20 5.78 -15.65
N THR A 125 2.38 7.08 -15.60
CA THR A 125 3.67 7.73 -15.28
C THR A 125 3.45 8.87 -14.28
N THR A 126 2.37 9.64 -14.49
CA THR A 126 2.02 10.80 -13.66
C THR A 126 1.10 10.38 -12.52
N ILE A 127 1.39 10.85 -11.32
CA ILE A 127 0.60 10.57 -10.13
C ILE A 127 -0.52 11.59 -10.02
N PRO A 128 -1.80 11.17 -10.00
CA PRO A 128 -2.95 12.08 -9.93
C PRO A 128 -2.92 12.95 -8.67
N GLY A 129 -3.31 14.22 -8.81
CA GLY A 129 -3.40 15.15 -7.68
C GLY A 129 -2.04 15.65 -7.17
N ARG A 130 -0.93 15.32 -7.84
CA ARG A 130 0.39 15.87 -7.59
C ARG A 130 0.71 16.97 -8.60
N GLU A 131 1.31 18.04 -8.13
CA GLU A 131 1.81 19.09 -9.03
C GLU A 131 3.01 18.55 -9.80
N ALA A 132 3.02 18.77 -11.12
CA ALA A 132 4.17 18.43 -11.95
C ALA A 132 5.35 19.36 -11.60
N GLY A 133 6.54 18.82 -11.65
CA GLY A 133 7.77 19.54 -11.28
C GLY A 133 8.43 18.92 -10.05
N GLY A 134 9.64 19.36 -9.80
CA GLY A 134 10.49 18.80 -8.76
C GLY A 134 11.83 18.39 -9.33
N GLU A 135 12.60 17.70 -8.53
CA GLU A 135 13.89 17.14 -8.94
C GLU A 135 13.71 15.73 -9.48
N ALA A 136 14.37 15.44 -10.60
CA ALA A 136 14.36 14.10 -11.19
C ALA A 136 15.55 13.30 -10.63
N VAL A 137 15.26 12.19 -9.98
CA VAL A 137 16.25 11.30 -9.39
C VAL A 137 16.13 9.93 -10.04
N GLU A 138 17.24 9.37 -10.51
CA GLU A 138 17.26 8.01 -11.04
C GLU A 138 17.45 7.01 -9.91
N VAL A 139 16.63 5.95 -9.93
CA VAL A 139 16.64 4.86 -8.96
C VAL A 139 16.81 3.54 -9.69
N SER A 140 17.69 2.69 -9.19
CA SER A 140 17.80 1.30 -9.65
C SER A 140 17.67 0.36 -8.46
N THR A 141 16.88 -0.71 -8.62
CA THR A 141 16.75 -1.79 -7.66
C THR A 141 17.48 -3.04 -8.14
N ILE A 142 18.02 -3.82 -7.23
CA ILE A 142 18.80 -5.03 -7.56
C ILE A 142 18.34 -6.16 -6.65
N GLY A 143 17.57 -7.12 -7.20
CA GLY A 143 17.17 -8.32 -6.47
C GLY A 143 16.24 -8.08 -5.28
N MET A 144 15.48 -7.01 -5.27
CA MET A 144 14.50 -6.75 -4.23
C MET A 144 13.32 -7.73 -4.29
N SER A 145 12.80 -8.13 -3.13
CA SER A 145 11.65 -9.03 -3.03
C SER A 145 10.34 -8.26 -3.11
N GLY A 146 9.34 -8.86 -3.77
CA GLY A 146 7.99 -8.31 -3.86
C GLY A 146 7.81 -7.28 -4.98
N PRO A 147 6.61 -6.70 -5.07
CA PRO A 147 6.22 -5.81 -6.18
C PRO A 147 6.63 -4.35 -5.97
N TRP A 148 7.32 -4.04 -4.89
CA TRP A 148 7.53 -2.67 -4.39
C TRP A 148 8.42 -1.86 -5.32
N VAL A 149 8.01 -0.64 -5.61
CA VAL A 149 8.76 0.38 -6.36
C VAL A 149 9.19 1.46 -5.37
N PRO A 150 10.46 1.44 -4.92
CA PRO A 150 10.95 2.44 -3.98
C PRO A 150 10.82 3.87 -4.51
N VAL A 151 10.35 4.79 -3.69
CA VAL A 151 10.16 6.20 -4.04
C VAL A 151 10.80 7.13 -3.01
N LEU A 152 11.01 8.38 -3.42
CA LEU A 152 11.60 9.43 -2.59
C LEU A 152 10.67 10.66 -2.55
N GLY A 153 10.77 11.43 -1.49
CA GLY A 153 10.04 12.70 -1.34
C GLY A 153 8.54 12.54 -1.59
N THR A 154 7.96 13.53 -2.24
CA THR A 154 6.57 13.51 -2.74
C THR A 154 6.61 13.36 -4.26
N PRO A 155 6.50 12.15 -4.81
CA PRO A 155 6.64 11.93 -6.24
C PRO A 155 5.44 12.47 -7.01
N SER A 156 5.73 13.09 -8.16
CA SER A 156 4.74 13.51 -9.17
C SER A 156 4.77 12.62 -10.41
N GLN A 157 5.93 12.00 -10.70
CA GLN A 157 6.10 11.07 -11.81
C GLN A 157 7.02 9.90 -11.44
N ILE A 158 6.74 8.74 -12.05
CA ILE A 158 7.61 7.55 -12.03
C ILE A 158 7.69 7.04 -13.46
N ALA A 159 8.88 7.05 -14.06
CA ALA A 159 9.10 6.65 -15.44
C ALA A 159 10.14 5.54 -15.53
N PHE A 160 9.70 4.33 -15.86
CA PHE A 160 10.56 3.17 -16.03
C PHE A 160 11.41 3.24 -17.30
N SER A 161 12.57 2.59 -17.27
CA SER A 161 13.49 2.43 -18.39
C SER A 161 14.04 1.00 -18.44
N GLY A 162 14.58 0.62 -19.60
CA GLY A 162 15.12 -0.74 -19.79
C GLY A 162 14.17 -1.69 -20.50
N ALA A 163 14.48 -2.99 -20.49
CA ALA A 163 13.79 -3.99 -21.31
C ALA A 163 12.34 -4.24 -20.88
N ASP A 164 12.05 -4.15 -19.58
CA ASP A 164 10.75 -4.45 -18.99
C ASP A 164 9.93 -3.18 -18.69
N ALA A 165 10.40 -2.01 -19.14
CA ALA A 165 9.81 -0.71 -18.79
C ALA A 165 8.30 -0.60 -19.11
N ASP A 166 7.87 -1.08 -20.26
CA ASP A 166 6.45 -1.03 -20.66
C ASP A 166 5.59 -1.90 -19.71
N ALA A 167 6.02 -3.13 -19.44
CA ALA A 167 5.29 -4.02 -18.54
C ALA A 167 5.29 -3.52 -17.08
N GLN A 168 6.38 -2.90 -16.63
CA GLN A 168 6.48 -2.28 -15.31
C GLN A 168 5.56 -1.07 -15.19
N LYS A 169 5.51 -0.23 -16.22
CA LYS A 169 4.62 0.93 -16.30
C LYS A 169 3.15 0.52 -16.35
N ASP A 170 2.80 -0.44 -17.23
CA ASP A 170 1.41 -0.89 -17.37
C ASP A 170 0.86 -1.53 -16.08
N GLY A 171 1.75 -2.09 -15.25
CA GLY A 171 1.41 -2.63 -13.94
C GLY A 171 1.63 -1.67 -12.77
N LEU A 172 1.88 -0.38 -12.99
CA LEU A 172 2.20 0.56 -11.91
C LEU A 172 0.95 1.00 -11.14
N PHE A 173 1.02 0.88 -9.83
CA PHE A 173 0.01 1.37 -8.89
C PHE A 173 0.67 2.29 -7.86
N PHE A 174 -0.07 3.29 -7.43
CA PHE A 174 0.36 4.25 -6.42
C PHE A 174 -0.72 4.48 -5.38
N ASP A 175 -0.33 4.53 -4.13
CA ASP A 175 -1.19 4.90 -3.02
C ASP A 175 -0.84 6.31 -2.51
N LEU A 176 -1.76 7.24 -2.71
CA LEU A 176 -1.60 8.65 -2.35
C LEU A 176 -1.45 8.87 -0.84
N TRP A 177 -2.10 8.03 -0.02
CA TRP A 177 -2.03 8.16 1.43
C TRP A 177 -0.72 7.62 2.00
N SER A 178 -0.31 6.44 1.58
CA SER A 178 0.95 5.84 2.03
C SER A 178 2.17 6.44 1.32
N ASN A 179 1.94 7.18 0.23
CA ASN A 179 2.99 7.72 -0.64
C ASN A 179 3.95 6.59 -1.08
N ALA A 180 3.37 5.47 -1.50
CA ALA A 180 4.10 4.26 -1.87
C ALA A 180 3.63 3.73 -3.22
N ALA A 181 4.52 3.05 -3.94
CA ALA A 181 4.28 2.51 -5.26
C ALA A 181 4.57 1.01 -5.32
N LEU A 182 3.86 0.31 -6.19
CA LEU A 182 4.15 -1.07 -6.55
C LEU A 182 3.90 -1.29 -8.04
N THR A 183 4.47 -2.34 -8.60
CA THR A 183 4.17 -2.80 -9.96
C THR A 183 3.80 -4.27 -9.97
N THR A 184 2.77 -4.62 -10.75
CA THR A 184 2.41 -6.02 -11.06
C THR A 184 3.23 -6.57 -12.23
N GLY A 185 4.02 -5.72 -12.89
CA GLY A 185 5.00 -6.13 -13.90
C GLY A 185 6.24 -6.80 -13.27
N PRO A 186 7.25 -7.15 -14.08
CA PRO A 186 8.50 -7.70 -13.57
C PRO A 186 9.14 -6.77 -12.56
N ALA A 187 9.30 -7.26 -11.32
CA ALA A 187 9.87 -6.52 -10.20
C ALA A 187 11.22 -7.12 -9.76
N GLY A 188 11.85 -6.49 -8.77
CA GLY A 188 13.12 -6.96 -8.20
C GLY A 188 14.33 -6.26 -8.80
N THR A 189 14.44 -6.17 -10.13
CA THR A 189 15.46 -5.38 -10.81
C THR A 189 14.76 -4.41 -11.75
N MET A 190 14.83 -3.13 -11.43
CA MET A 190 14.17 -2.04 -12.15
C MET A 190 15.10 -0.85 -12.26
N THR A 191 14.96 -0.06 -13.32
CA THR A 191 15.57 1.27 -13.44
C THR A 191 14.48 2.25 -13.85
N TYR A 192 14.38 3.34 -13.13
CA TYR A 192 13.35 4.36 -13.34
C TYR A 192 13.79 5.71 -12.81
N SER A 193 13.19 6.77 -13.31
CA SER A 193 13.31 8.11 -12.74
C SER A 193 12.09 8.42 -11.89
N VAL A 194 12.31 9.07 -10.77
CA VAL A 194 11.28 9.66 -9.90
C VAL A 194 11.43 11.17 -9.97
N GLU A 195 10.39 11.88 -10.43
CA GLU A 195 10.31 13.32 -10.30
C GLU A 195 9.55 13.63 -9.01
N ALA A 196 10.19 14.31 -8.06
CA ALA A 196 9.62 14.51 -6.72
C ALA A 196 9.96 15.88 -6.14
N THR A 197 9.07 16.36 -5.27
CA THR A 197 9.35 17.48 -4.38
C THR A 197 9.91 16.97 -3.06
N PHE A 198 11.00 17.57 -2.62
CA PHE A 198 11.63 17.26 -1.34
C PHE A 198 11.36 18.38 -0.35
N THR A 199 11.01 18.01 0.86
CA THR A 199 10.80 18.92 1.98
C THR A 199 11.67 18.48 3.15
N ASP A 200 12.17 19.44 3.91
CA ASP A 200 12.89 19.15 5.14
C ASP A 200 11.97 18.41 6.14
N PRO A 201 12.55 17.54 6.98
CA PRO A 201 11.81 16.92 8.07
C PRO A 201 11.14 17.97 8.96
N VAL A 202 9.87 17.73 9.30
CA VAL A 202 9.11 18.64 10.16
C VAL A 202 9.70 18.62 11.56
N ARG A 203 9.88 19.82 12.15
CA ARG A 203 10.43 19.98 13.50
C ARG A 203 9.31 19.92 14.55
N ASP A 204 9.64 19.48 15.74
CA ASP A 204 8.67 19.38 16.84
C ASP A 204 7.99 20.72 17.15
N GLU A 205 8.74 21.83 17.05
CA GLU A 205 8.19 23.20 17.24
C GLU A 205 7.02 23.51 16.29
N ASP A 206 7.08 22.99 15.06
CA ASP A 206 6.05 23.21 14.05
C ASP A 206 4.81 22.30 14.31
N LEU A 207 4.99 21.22 15.09
CA LEU A 207 3.94 20.24 15.41
C LEU A 207 3.21 20.53 16.73
N GLU A 208 3.82 21.29 17.65
CA GLU A 208 3.29 21.52 19.01
C GLU A 208 1.84 22.06 19.02
N SER A 209 1.49 22.88 18.01
CA SER A 209 0.16 23.49 17.90
C SER A 209 -0.84 22.69 17.07
N LEU A 210 -0.40 21.60 16.42
CA LEU A 210 -1.23 20.79 15.53
C LEU A 210 -1.86 19.62 16.28
N ALA A 211 -3.12 19.34 15.96
CA ALA A 211 -3.76 18.11 16.42
C ALA A 211 -3.29 16.90 15.58
N VAL A 212 -3.24 15.74 16.20
CA VAL A 212 -3.04 14.48 15.48
C VAL A 212 -4.32 14.04 14.79
N VAL A 213 -4.19 13.39 13.65
CA VAL A 213 -5.34 12.81 12.96
C VAL A 213 -5.77 11.53 13.69
N PRO A 214 -7.10 11.33 13.91
CA PRO A 214 -7.61 10.13 14.56
C PRO A 214 -7.34 8.87 13.74
N ASN A 215 -6.96 7.78 14.43
CA ASN A 215 -6.84 6.46 13.81
C ASN A 215 -8.22 5.91 13.42
N THR A 216 -8.36 5.46 12.18
CA THR A 216 -9.60 4.89 11.62
C THR A 216 -9.50 3.41 11.32
N VAL A 217 -8.31 2.82 11.39
CA VAL A 217 -8.10 1.38 11.18
C VAL A 217 -8.27 0.60 12.49
N ARG A 218 -8.60 -0.67 12.37
CA ARG A 218 -8.78 -1.54 13.53
C ARG A 218 -7.75 -2.67 13.51
N ASP A 219 -6.86 -2.63 14.46
CA ASP A 219 -5.95 -3.74 14.74
C ASP A 219 -6.68 -4.93 15.36
N THR A 220 -6.19 -6.12 15.11
CA THR A 220 -6.70 -7.36 15.71
C THR A 220 -5.59 -8.14 16.41
N ASN A 221 -5.95 -8.90 17.46
CA ASN A 221 -5.01 -9.68 18.26
C ASN A 221 -3.81 -8.85 18.78
N VAL A 222 -4.10 -7.64 19.24
CA VAL A 222 -3.10 -6.73 19.83
C VAL A 222 -2.55 -7.35 21.13
N PRO A 223 -1.23 -7.25 21.40
CA PRO A 223 -0.63 -7.74 22.66
C PRO A 223 -1.30 -7.13 23.89
N GLU A 224 -1.60 -7.94 24.90
CA GLU A 224 -2.30 -7.50 26.12
C GLU A 224 -1.57 -6.38 26.88
N GLY A 225 -0.24 -6.38 26.86
CA GLY A 225 0.59 -5.39 27.54
C GLY A 225 0.59 -3.99 26.92
N ILE A 226 0.12 -3.82 25.67
CA ILE A 226 0.17 -2.54 24.95
C ILE A 226 -0.53 -1.43 25.72
N ALA A 227 -1.79 -1.64 26.14
CA ALA A 227 -2.58 -0.59 26.81
C ALA A 227 -1.94 -0.15 28.13
N THR A 228 -1.47 -1.10 28.93
CA THR A 228 -0.81 -0.82 30.22
C THR A 228 0.49 -0.05 30.02
N LYS A 229 1.35 -0.53 29.13
CA LYS A 229 2.64 0.13 28.84
C LYS A 229 2.45 1.53 28.25
N THR A 230 1.50 1.70 27.34
CA THR A 230 1.15 3.02 26.79
C THR A 230 0.76 3.99 27.90
N SER A 231 -0.16 3.59 28.79
CA SER A 231 -0.59 4.43 29.91
C SER A 231 0.55 4.80 30.86
N GLU A 232 1.44 3.85 31.13
CA GLU A 232 2.64 4.08 31.96
C GLU A 232 3.56 5.13 31.33
N LEU A 233 3.87 4.98 30.04
CA LEU A 233 4.82 5.86 29.35
C LEU A 233 4.28 7.27 29.10
N THR A 234 2.97 7.40 28.94
CA THR A 234 2.35 8.67 28.55
C THR A 234 1.68 9.42 29.70
N GLN A 235 1.74 8.91 30.94
CA GLN A 235 1.04 9.48 32.11
C GLN A 235 1.36 10.97 32.39
N ASN A 236 2.54 11.44 31.99
CA ASN A 236 2.98 12.81 32.18
C ASN A 236 2.94 13.65 30.89
N ALA A 237 2.54 13.05 29.78
CA ALA A 237 2.45 13.78 28.50
C ALA A 237 1.23 14.69 28.47
N THR A 238 1.43 15.93 28.09
CA THR A 238 0.38 16.95 28.02
C THR A 238 -0.19 17.13 26.61
N THR A 239 0.51 16.61 25.60
CA THR A 239 0.11 16.65 24.17
C THR A 239 0.33 15.30 23.53
N SER A 240 -0.32 15.05 22.40
CA SER A 240 -0.12 13.82 21.60
C SER A 240 1.32 13.72 21.09
N LEU A 241 1.94 14.83 20.72
CA LEU A 241 3.35 14.88 20.33
C LEU A 241 4.26 14.44 21.49
N ALA A 242 4.05 15.00 22.68
CA ALA A 242 4.83 14.64 23.88
C ALA A 242 4.67 13.15 24.25
N ALA A 243 3.46 12.60 24.07
CA ALA A 243 3.20 11.19 24.28
C ALA A 243 3.94 10.32 23.25
N ALA A 244 3.89 10.67 21.97
CA ALA A 244 4.61 9.96 20.92
C ALA A 244 6.14 9.99 21.15
N ARG A 245 6.70 11.15 21.52
CA ARG A 245 8.13 11.28 21.88
C ARG A 245 8.52 10.49 23.14
N ALA A 246 7.63 10.40 24.11
CA ALA A 246 7.88 9.58 25.32
C ALA A 246 7.95 8.09 24.99
N ILE A 247 7.07 7.59 24.12
CA ILE A 247 7.08 6.21 23.62
C ILE A 247 8.36 5.94 22.83
N GLU A 248 8.68 6.79 21.86
CA GLU A 248 9.90 6.70 21.05
C GLU A 248 11.15 6.67 21.92
N HIS A 249 11.26 7.60 22.85
CA HIS A 249 12.40 7.71 23.78
C HIS A 249 12.57 6.43 24.62
N TYR A 250 11.47 5.94 25.18
CA TYR A 250 11.54 4.69 25.96
C TYR A 250 12.05 3.52 25.13
N LEU A 251 11.49 3.29 23.96
CA LEU A 251 11.84 2.17 23.09
C LEU A 251 13.29 2.27 22.60
N SER A 252 13.74 3.46 22.20
CA SER A 252 15.07 3.67 21.64
C SER A 252 16.19 3.66 22.70
N THR A 253 15.86 3.98 23.97
CA THR A 253 16.88 4.09 25.04
C THR A 253 16.91 2.90 25.98
N ASN A 254 15.78 2.23 26.22
CA ASN A 254 15.69 1.07 27.10
C ASN A 254 15.81 -0.26 26.35
N GLY A 255 15.65 -0.24 25.02
CA GLY A 255 15.75 -1.41 24.17
C GLY A 255 17.19 -1.76 23.79
N PHE A 256 17.38 -2.99 23.33
CA PHE A 256 18.63 -3.49 22.76
C PHE A 256 18.40 -3.92 21.31
N TYR A 257 19.21 -3.40 20.40
CA TYR A 257 19.16 -3.82 19.00
C TYR A 257 19.78 -5.20 18.82
N LEU A 258 19.05 -6.12 18.21
CA LEU A 258 19.55 -7.44 17.82
C LEU A 258 18.73 -7.98 16.66
N ASN A 259 19.33 -8.08 15.48
CA ASN A 259 18.70 -8.62 14.28
C ASN A 259 19.14 -10.06 13.92
N GLU A 260 20.00 -10.67 14.73
CA GLU A 260 20.39 -12.06 14.55
C GLU A 260 19.28 -13.02 14.98
N ASN A 261 19.15 -14.14 14.29
CA ASN A 261 18.18 -15.17 14.64
C ASN A 261 18.67 -16.01 15.83
N THR A 262 18.35 -15.55 17.03
CA THR A 262 18.72 -16.19 18.30
C THR A 262 17.46 -16.51 19.12
N GLN A 263 17.64 -17.19 20.25
CA GLN A 263 16.54 -17.40 21.19
C GLN A 263 15.98 -16.09 21.79
N PHE A 264 16.77 -15.01 21.78
CA PHE A 264 16.39 -13.70 22.33
C PHE A 264 15.78 -12.78 21.25
N SER A 265 16.15 -12.96 19.99
CA SER A 265 15.68 -12.16 18.88
C SER A 265 15.17 -13.02 17.73
N ARG A 266 13.88 -13.33 17.75
CA ARG A 266 13.19 -13.99 16.62
C ARG A 266 12.63 -12.94 15.67
N PRO A 267 12.64 -13.21 14.35
CA PRO A 267 12.06 -12.32 13.35
C PRO A 267 10.54 -12.20 13.50
N GLY A 268 10.00 -11.12 12.91
CA GLY A 268 8.58 -10.89 12.83
C GLY A 268 7.98 -10.24 14.08
N VAL A 269 6.70 -9.91 13.97
CA VAL A 269 5.96 -9.08 14.94
C VAL A 269 4.71 -9.78 15.47
N ARG A 270 4.72 -11.11 15.56
CA ARG A 270 3.61 -11.86 16.14
C ARG A 270 3.29 -11.42 17.55
N THR A 271 2.02 -11.50 17.92
CA THR A 271 1.51 -11.10 19.23
C THR A 271 2.36 -11.66 20.38
N ASP A 272 2.64 -12.97 20.38
CA ASP A 272 3.45 -13.63 21.41
C ASP A 272 4.90 -13.10 21.49
N ARG A 273 5.44 -12.65 20.36
CA ARG A 273 6.77 -12.05 20.30
C ARG A 273 6.78 -10.65 20.93
N LEU A 274 5.78 -9.83 20.61
CA LEU A 274 5.66 -8.49 21.17
C LEU A 274 5.28 -8.52 22.65
N GLU A 275 4.42 -9.43 23.09
CA GLU A 275 4.10 -9.63 24.52
C GLU A 275 5.34 -9.96 25.34
N ARG A 276 6.23 -10.80 24.82
CA ARG A 276 7.49 -11.09 25.49
C ARG A 276 8.35 -9.85 25.66
N MET A 277 8.43 -8.97 24.64
CA MET A 277 9.18 -7.72 24.74
C MET A 277 8.60 -6.77 25.79
N LEU A 278 7.30 -6.81 26.02
CA LEU A 278 6.61 -5.98 27.01
C LEU A 278 6.66 -6.56 28.44
N SER A 279 7.14 -7.78 28.62
CA SER A 279 7.14 -8.46 29.94
C SER A 279 8.22 -7.96 30.93
N GLY A 280 9.16 -7.14 30.45
CA GLY A 280 10.22 -6.53 31.24
C GLY A 280 11.29 -5.91 30.35
N ASP A 281 11.96 -4.87 30.82
CA ASP A 281 12.96 -4.13 30.05
C ASP A 281 14.12 -5.03 29.56
N GLU A 282 14.47 -6.04 30.32
CA GLU A 282 15.49 -7.04 29.98
C GLU A 282 15.08 -7.90 28.74
N ASN A 283 13.80 -7.91 28.41
CA ASN A 283 13.24 -8.63 27.25
C ASN A 283 13.01 -7.71 26.05
N LEU A 284 13.25 -6.40 26.19
CA LEU A 284 13.08 -5.42 25.12
C LEU A 284 14.26 -5.49 24.13
N ILE A 285 14.34 -6.64 23.43
CA ILE A 285 15.41 -6.99 22.48
C ILE A 285 14.78 -7.27 21.13
N GLY A 286 15.24 -6.59 20.07
CA GLY A 286 14.70 -6.78 18.75
C GLY A 286 15.39 -5.93 17.68
N ASP A 287 14.79 -5.87 16.52
CA ASP A 287 15.19 -5.02 15.40
C ASP A 287 14.08 -4.01 15.08
N ASP A 288 14.25 -3.25 14.01
CA ASP A 288 13.30 -2.23 13.57
C ASP A 288 11.86 -2.75 13.46
N GLN A 289 11.67 -4.03 13.08
CA GLN A 289 10.32 -4.61 12.93
C GLN A 289 9.54 -4.52 14.24
N GLN A 290 10.15 -4.98 15.34
CA GLN A 290 9.45 -5.06 16.62
C GLN A 290 9.29 -3.68 17.26
N TYR A 291 10.30 -2.84 17.20
CA TYR A 291 10.25 -1.50 17.80
C TYR A 291 9.21 -0.61 17.12
N THR A 292 9.18 -0.62 15.77
CA THR A 292 8.17 0.14 15.02
C THR A 292 6.76 -0.41 15.24
N ALA A 293 6.60 -1.73 15.31
CA ALA A 293 5.31 -2.36 15.60
C ALA A 293 4.81 -1.99 17.00
N LEU A 294 5.67 -2.05 18.04
CA LEU A 294 5.31 -1.64 19.40
C LEU A 294 4.88 -0.18 19.44
N MET A 295 5.64 0.72 18.83
CA MET A 295 5.30 2.14 18.80
C MET A 295 3.99 2.41 18.09
N ALA A 296 3.81 1.84 16.89
CA ALA A 296 2.57 2.04 16.12
C ALA A 296 1.34 1.51 16.90
N LEU A 297 1.42 0.33 17.52
CA LEU A 297 0.33 -0.21 18.34
C LEU A 297 0.02 0.65 19.56
N MET A 298 1.04 1.23 20.23
CA MET A 298 0.84 2.15 21.33
C MET A 298 0.15 3.44 20.89
N LEU A 299 0.52 3.98 19.72
CA LEU A 299 -0.13 5.16 19.13
C LEU A 299 -1.57 4.86 18.72
N HIS A 300 -1.82 3.72 18.09
CA HIS A 300 -3.17 3.27 17.74
C HIS A 300 -4.05 3.08 18.99
N GLN A 301 -3.49 2.56 20.08
CA GLN A 301 -4.17 2.45 21.39
C GLN A 301 -4.62 3.82 21.93
N MET A 302 -3.88 4.87 21.61
CA MET A 302 -4.24 6.26 21.95
C MET A 302 -5.21 6.90 20.96
N GLY A 303 -5.62 6.18 19.91
CA GLY A 303 -6.45 6.70 18.83
C GLY A 303 -5.70 7.63 17.85
N ILE A 304 -4.38 7.55 17.79
CA ILE A 304 -3.54 8.38 16.92
C ILE A 304 -3.27 7.64 15.62
N ASN A 305 -3.48 8.30 14.48
CA ASN A 305 -3.16 7.75 13.18
C ASN A 305 -1.66 7.67 12.98
N ALA A 306 -1.16 6.45 12.86
CA ALA A 306 0.24 6.15 12.67
C ALA A 306 0.42 5.02 11.66
N ARG A 307 1.57 4.97 11.02
CA ARG A 307 1.94 3.90 10.09
C ARG A 307 3.38 3.47 10.27
N VAL A 308 3.64 2.20 10.06
CA VAL A 308 4.99 1.65 9.98
C VAL A 308 5.47 1.78 8.54
N VAL A 309 6.62 2.38 8.34
CA VAL A 309 7.25 2.53 7.03
C VAL A 309 8.50 1.68 6.97
N MET A 310 8.62 0.89 5.90
CA MET A 310 9.85 0.23 5.53
C MET A 310 10.51 1.00 4.39
N GLY A 311 11.80 1.24 4.52
CA GLY A 311 12.56 1.98 3.53
C GLY A 311 14.06 1.79 3.66
N ALA A 312 14.82 2.72 3.10
CA ALA A 312 16.28 2.67 3.14
C ALA A 312 16.88 4.07 3.26
N TYR A 313 17.92 4.19 4.04
CA TYR A 313 18.77 5.37 4.13
C TYR A 313 20.14 5.01 4.73
N PRO A 314 21.23 5.75 4.40
CA PRO A 314 22.54 5.47 4.93
C PRO A 314 22.58 5.64 6.45
N GLU A 315 23.48 4.93 7.11
CA GLU A 315 23.74 5.15 8.53
C GLU A 315 24.17 6.61 8.77
N GLY A 316 23.58 7.24 9.80
CA GLY A 316 23.76 8.66 10.05
C GLY A 316 22.91 9.59 9.17
N GLY A 317 22.03 9.04 8.32
CA GLY A 317 21.18 9.80 7.40
C GLY A 317 21.86 10.18 6.09
N SER A 318 21.06 10.66 5.13
CA SER A 318 21.61 11.15 3.86
C SER A 318 22.31 12.50 4.04
N GLN A 319 23.50 12.61 3.43
CA GLN A 319 24.29 13.84 3.39
C GLN A 319 24.20 14.55 2.02
N GLY A 320 23.29 14.10 1.17
CA GLY A 320 23.16 14.55 -0.23
C GLY A 320 24.10 13.81 -1.18
N GLY A 321 23.69 13.73 -2.45
CA GLY A 321 24.46 13.14 -3.53
C GLY A 321 24.16 11.67 -3.80
N PRO A 322 24.98 11.02 -4.66
CA PRO A 322 24.76 9.64 -5.06
C PRO A 322 24.82 8.67 -3.87
N ALA A 323 23.88 7.73 -3.82
CA ALA A 323 23.82 6.74 -2.75
C ALA A 323 23.74 5.32 -3.31
N SER A 324 24.50 4.40 -2.69
CA SER A 324 24.39 2.95 -2.89
C SER A 324 23.95 2.34 -1.57
N LEU A 325 22.69 1.95 -1.50
CA LEU A 325 22.07 1.44 -0.28
C LEU A 325 22.11 -0.08 -0.27
N ARG A 326 22.66 -0.61 0.80
CA ARG A 326 22.85 -2.05 1.02
C ARG A 326 21.68 -2.62 1.83
N GLY A 327 21.67 -3.93 2.01
CA GLY A 327 20.74 -4.57 2.92
C GLY A 327 20.84 -4.04 4.35
N SER A 328 22.04 -3.68 4.82
CA SER A 328 22.27 -3.02 6.12
C SER A 328 21.63 -1.64 6.23
N ASP A 329 21.34 -0.96 5.12
CA ASP A 329 20.71 0.35 5.08
C ASP A 329 19.18 0.27 5.05
N ILE A 330 18.62 -0.94 4.94
CA ILE A 330 17.18 -1.17 5.09
C ILE A 330 16.78 -0.90 6.55
N ARG A 331 15.77 -0.07 6.72
CA ARG A 331 15.27 0.45 7.99
C ARG A 331 13.75 0.36 8.05
N ALA A 332 13.22 0.48 9.27
CA ALA A 332 11.83 0.81 9.46
C ALA A 332 11.71 1.96 10.47
N TRP A 333 10.66 2.76 10.29
CA TRP A 333 10.32 3.87 11.18
C TRP A 333 8.81 4.01 11.31
N VAL A 334 8.36 4.88 12.18
CA VAL A 334 6.93 5.20 12.35
C VAL A 334 6.68 6.61 11.85
N GLU A 335 5.57 6.80 11.18
CA GLU A 335 5.08 8.13 10.83
C GLU A 335 3.73 8.37 11.49
N VAL A 336 3.56 9.56 12.06
CA VAL A 336 2.33 10.04 12.69
C VAL A 336 1.73 11.16 11.86
N GLU A 337 0.43 11.09 11.62
CA GLU A 337 -0.30 12.10 10.86
C GLU A 337 -0.81 13.22 11.77
N PHE A 338 -0.47 14.43 11.40
CA PHE A 338 -0.98 15.67 11.99
C PHE A 338 -1.91 16.38 11.01
N GLU A 339 -2.73 17.28 11.53
CA GLU A 339 -3.61 18.14 10.72
C GLU A 339 -2.85 18.81 9.56
N GLY A 340 -3.56 18.99 8.43
CA GLY A 340 -2.96 19.53 7.21
C GLY A 340 -2.22 18.50 6.35
N GLY A 341 -2.33 17.22 6.67
CA GLY A 341 -1.66 16.13 5.93
C GLY A 341 -0.16 16.05 6.20
N ILE A 342 0.28 16.58 7.34
CA ILE A 342 1.68 16.57 7.75
C ILE A 342 2.02 15.23 8.40
N TRP A 343 3.06 14.56 7.91
CA TRP A 343 3.58 13.33 8.48
C TRP A 343 4.90 13.56 9.17
N ALA A 344 4.95 13.31 10.47
CA ALA A 344 6.16 13.41 11.27
C ALA A 344 6.79 12.04 11.50
N VAL A 345 8.10 11.98 11.41
CA VAL A 345 8.90 10.76 11.54
C VAL A 345 9.31 10.53 12.98
N PHE A 346 9.21 9.27 13.42
CA PHE A 346 9.66 8.77 14.72
C PHE A 346 10.47 7.50 14.50
N ASP A 347 11.62 7.41 15.16
CA ASP A 347 12.49 6.23 15.08
C ASP A 347 12.65 5.60 16.46
N PRO A 348 11.82 4.59 16.80
CA PRO A 348 11.86 3.94 18.12
C PRO A 348 12.98 2.90 18.24
N THR A 349 13.79 2.70 17.20
CA THR A 349 14.82 1.66 17.18
C THR A 349 16.04 2.09 17.98
N PRO A 350 16.55 1.26 18.91
CA PRO A 350 17.81 1.51 19.56
C PRO A 350 18.98 1.62 18.58
N PRO A 351 20.08 2.30 18.95
CA PRO A 351 21.28 2.33 18.13
C PRO A 351 21.74 0.93 17.72
N ARG A 352 22.18 0.80 16.49
CA ARG A 352 22.78 -0.43 15.95
C ARG A 352 24.29 -0.36 16.26
N ASP A 353 24.72 -1.12 17.24
CA ASP A 353 26.14 -1.25 17.60
C ASP A 353 26.89 -2.22 16.69
#